data_7a6891cde992b77df0e529a83111c888
#
_entry.id   7a6891cde992b77df0e529a83111c888
#
_cell.length_a   1.000
_cell.length_b   1.000
_cell.length_c   1.000
_cell.angle_alpha   90.00
_cell.angle_beta   90.00
_cell.angle_gamma   90.00
#
_symmetry.space_group_name_H-M   'P 1'
#
loop_
_entity.id
_entity.type
_entity.pdbx_description
1 polymer ?
#
loop_
_entity_poly.entity_id
_entity_poly.type
_entity_poly.pdbx_seq_one_letter_code
_entity_poly.pdbx_strand_id
1 'polypeptide(L)'
;MQHTRHRTHNQGGWTLLELLVTIIVVAVLTAGVLLLYRQATGAADTARAEDLLTSIQASVHEIYADENSYSNLDSSVLNAGSLSPDRRDPWGGTIHVRPTAGGHHFTISFGHIPHTACLRLGASPADGDWTSLSINHVGVYDGTELPNPGAILSACRSAAHDRLTWTSS
;
A
#
# COMPACT_ATOMS: atom_id res chain seq x y z
N MET A 1 -46.46 52.41 -36.80
CA MET A 1 -45.23 51.95 -37.40
C MET A 1 -44.29 51.56 -36.25
N GLN A 2 -44.19 50.25 -35.96
CA GLN A 2 -43.31 49.74 -34.90
C GLN A 2 -41.99 49.24 -35.52
N HIS A 3 -40.88 49.87 -35.18
CA HIS A 3 -39.57 49.44 -35.58
C HIS A 3 -39.08 48.30 -34.62
N THR A 4 -39.08 47.08 -35.10
CA THR A 4 -38.45 45.92 -34.46
C THR A 4 -36.93 46.05 -34.59
N ARG A 5 -36.24 46.38 -33.52
CA ARG A 5 -34.78 46.32 -33.45
C ARG A 5 -34.35 44.85 -33.35
N HIS A 6 -33.83 44.33 -34.44
CA HIS A 6 -33.06 43.09 -34.45
C HIS A 6 -31.76 43.29 -33.66
N ARG A 7 -31.68 42.70 -32.49
CA ARG A 7 -30.38 42.52 -31.78
C ARG A 7 -29.59 41.44 -32.53
N THR A 8 -28.60 41.87 -33.28
CA THR A 8 -27.57 40.96 -33.80
C THR A 8 -26.77 40.45 -32.62
N HIS A 9 -26.92 39.16 -32.24
CA HIS A 9 -26.00 38.47 -31.36
C HIS A 9 -24.66 38.37 -32.07
N ASN A 10 -23.68 39.11 -31.57
CA ASN A 10 -22.27 38.91 -31.94
C ASN A 10 -21.87 37.51 -31.51
N GLN A 11 -21.90 36.55 -32.38
CA GLN A 11 -21.25 35.28 -32.23
C GLN A 11 -19.76 35.51 -32.51
N GLY A 12 -19.00 35.84 -31.46
CA GLY A 12 -17.55 35.85 -31.51
C GLY A 12 -17.05 34.43 -31.78
N GLY A 13 -16.60 34.16 -33.00
CA GLY A 13 -15.94 32.90 -33.34
C GLY A 13 -14.66 32.76 -32.53
N TRP A 14 -14.44 31.61 -31.89
CA TRP A 14 -13.21 31.29 -31.23
C TRP A 14 -12.04 31.38 -32.22
N THR A 15 -11.00 32.12 -31.86
CA THR A 15 -9.80 32.18 -32.68
C THR A 15 -9.03 30.85 -32.54
N LEU A 16 -8.35 30.43 -33.59
CA LEU A 16 -7.54 29.21 -33.62
C LEU A 16 -6.48 29.23 -32.48
N LEU A 17 -5.96 30.39 -32.17
CA LEU A 17 -5.01 30.63 -31.08
C LEU A 17 -5.63 30.40 -29.70
N GLU A 18 -6.86 30.86 -29.48
CA GLU A 18 -7.58 30.67 -28.20
C GLU A 18 -7.89 29.21 -27.96
N LEU A 19 -8.29 28.47 -29.01
CA LEU A 19 -8.49 27.02 -28.93
C LEU A 19 -7.17 26.29 -28.57
N LEU A 20 -6.07 26.70 -29.19
CA LEU A 20 -4.75 26.10 -28.91
C LEU A 20 -4.32 26.32 -27.46
N VAL A 21 -4.45 27.55 -26.95
CA VAL A 21 -4.14 27.87 -25.56
C VAL A 21 -5.01 27.10 -24.59
N THR A 22 -6.31 26.99 -24.85
CA THR A 22 -7.21 26.23 -23.96
C THR A 22 -6.84 24.75 -23.90
N ILE A 23 -6.50 24.12 -25.02
CA ILE A 23 -6.06 22.71 -25.05
C ILE A 23 -4.78 22.51 -24.24
N ILE A 24 -3.80 23.42 -24.38
CA ILE A 24 -2.55 23.34 -23.60
C ILE A 24 -2.81 23.46 -22.10
N VAL A 25 -3.65 24.41 -21.69
CA VAL A 25 -3.99 24.59 -20.26
C VAL A 25 -4.70 23.35 -19.71
N VAL A 26 -5.68 22.82 -20.43
CA VAL A 26 -6.39 21.60 -20.02
C VAL A 26 -5.41 20.41 -19.91
N ALA A 27 -4.50 20.23 -20.87
CA ALA A 27 -3.53 19.16 -20.85
C ALA A 27 -2.60 19.24 -19.62
N VAL A 28 -2.10 20.43 -19.29
CA VAL A 28 -1.22 20.64 -18.11
C VAL A 28 -1.98 20.38 -16.81
N LEU A 29 -3.20 20.87 -16.68
CA LEU A 29 -4.04 20.65 -15.49
C LEU A 29 -4.36 19.16 -15.33
N THR A 30 -4.71 18.48 -16.41
CA THR A 30 -5.02 17.04 -16.37
C THR A 30 -3.80 16.21 -15.95
N ALA A 31 -2.61 16.53 -16.47
CA ALA A 31 -1.37 15.86 -16.08
C ALA A 31 -1.07 16.07 -14.59
N GLY A 32 -1.25 17.28 -14.07
CA GLY A 32 -1.07 17.58 -12.64
C GLY A 32 -2.01 16.79 -11.74
N VAL A 33 -3.29 16.73 -12.07
CA VAL A 33 -4.29 15.96 -11.30
C VAL A 33 -3.97 14.47 -11.29
N LEU A 34 -3.55 13.89 -12.41
CA LEU A 34 -3.19 12.47 -12.50
C LEU A 34 -1.98 12.12 -11.62
N LEU A 35 -0.98 12.99 -11.53
CA LEU A 35 0.19 12.79 -10.66
C LEU A 35 -0.22 12.79 -9.18
N LEU A 36 -1.01 13.78 -8.75
CA LEU A 36 -1.51 13.86 -7.38
C LEU A 36 -2.39 12.67 -7.01
N TYR A 37 -3.24 12.23 -7.94
CA TYR A 37 -4.10 11.07 -7.73
C TYR A 37 -3.28 9.79 -7.47
N ARG A 38 -2.24 9.54 -8.27
CA ARG A 38 -1.35 8.37 -8.09
C ARG A 38 -0.61 8.41 -6.75
N GLN A 39 -0.16 9.58 -6.29
CA GLN A 39 0.48 9.72 -4.99
C GLN A 39 -0.49 9.46 -3.84
N ALA A 40 -1.71 9.98 -3.94
CA ALA A 40 -2.73 9.80 -2.91
C ALA A 40 -3.17 8.33 -2.78
N THR A 41 -3.39 7.64 -3.90
CA THR A 41 -3.76 6.21 -3.87
C THR A 41 -2.64 5.34 -3.29
N GLY A 42 -1.39 5.55 -3.68
CA GLY A 42 -0.26 4.79 -3.14
C GLY A 42 -0.04 4.98 -1.64
N ALA A 43 -0.31 6.17 -1.10
CA ALA A 43 -0.26 6.42 0.35
C ALA A 43 -1.41 5.73 1.08
N ALA A 44 -2.62 5.76 0.51
CA ALA A 44 -3.79 5.08 1.08
C ALA A 44 -3.62 3.56 1.11
N ASP A 45 -3.05 2.97 0.05
CA ASP A 45 -2.79 1.52 0.01
C ASP A 45 -1.72 1.11 1.03
N THR A 46 -0.70 1.95 1.27
CA THR A 46 0.30 1.67 2.31
C THR A 46 -0.33 1.72 3.70
N ALA A 47 -1.15 2.74 4.01
CA ALA A 47 -1.85 2.82 5.29
C ALA A 47 -2.80 1.62 5.51
N ARG A 48 -3.53 1.20 4.48
CA ARG A 48 -4.37 0.00 4.56
C ARG A 48 -3.56 -1.27 4.82
N ALA A 49 -2.35 -1.37 4.25
CA ALA A 49 -1.47 -2.51 4.50
C ALA A 49 -1.00 -2.55 5.96
N GLU A 50 -0.67 -1.39 6.55
CA GLU A 50 -0.29 -1.26 7.95
C GLU A 50 -1.46 -1.64 8.88
N ASP A 51 -2.65 -1.10 8.62
CA ASP A 51 -3.88 -1.45 9.38
C ASP A 51 -4.19 -2.96 9.29
N LEU A 52 -4.04 -3.53 8.10
CA LEU A 52 -4.28 -4.96 7.88
C LEU A 52 -3.24 -5.82 8.60
N LEU A 53 -1.98 -5.43 8.57
CA LEU A 53 -0.89 -6.12 9.24
C LEU A 53 -1.11 -6.17 10.75
N THR A 54 -1.43 -5.03 11.38
CA THR A 54 -1.70 -4.94 12.82
C THR A 54 -2.97 -5.70 13.22
N SER A 55 -4.01 -5.66 12.39
CA SER A 55 -5.24 -6.39 12.66
C SER A 55 -5.06 -7.91 12.55
N ILE A 56 -4.25 -8.39 11.60
CA ILE A 56 -3.91 -9.83 11.50
C ILE A 56 -3.09 -10.25 12.73
N GLN A 57 -2.09 -9.45 13.11
CA GLN A 57 -1.28 -9.72 14.30
C GLN A 57 -2.15 -9.83 15.54
N ALA A 58 -3.02 -8.85 15.79
CA ALA A 58 -3.93 -8.85 16.94
C ALA A 58 -4.86 -10.07 16.94
N SER A 59 -5.40 -10.45 15.77
CA SER A 59 -6.26 -11.63 15.69
C SER A 59 -5.50 -12.94 15.94
N VAL A 60 -4.26 -13.07 15.50
CA VAL A 60 -3.42 -14.23 15.80
C VAL A 60 -3.19 -14.31 17.30
N HIS A 61 -2.81 -13.21 17.94
CA HIS A 61 -2.61 -13.16 19.39
C HIS A 61 -3.88 -13.48 20.17
N GLU A 62 -5.05 -13.00 19.71
CA GLU A 62 -6.33 -13.32 20.35
C GLU A 62 -6.69 -14.81 20.26
N ILE A 63 -6.52 -15.41 19.07
CA ILE A 63 -6.84 -16.83 18.84
C ILE A 63 -5.90 -17.76 19.62
N TYR A 64 -4.64 -17.37 19.75
CA TYR A 64 -3.59 -18.17 20.40
C TYR A 64 -3.24 -17.69 21.82
N ALA A 65 -4.07 -16.84 22.43
CA ALA A 65 -3.80 -16.25 23.74
C ALA A 65 -3.60 -17.31 24.85
N ASP A 66 -4.31 -18.42 24.76
CA ASP A 66 -4.24 -19.54 25.71
C ASP A 66 -3.32 -20.69 25.24
N GLU A 67 -2.72 -20.54 24.06
CA GLU A 67 -1.84 -21.54 23.47
C GLU A 67 -0.37 -21.21 23.74
N ASN A 68 0.44 -22.22 24.03
CA ASN A 68 1.89 -22.02 24.24
C ASN A 68 2.69 -22.07 22.92
N SER A 69 2.03 -22.20 21.78
CA SER A 69 2.69 -22.41 20.50
C SER A 69 1.78 -22.07 19.33
N TYR A 70 2.37 -21.45 18.31
CA TYR A 70 1.74 -21.18 17.01
C TYR A 70 1.88 -22.35 16.00
N SER A 71 2.29 -23.55 16.43
CA SER A 71 2.63 -24.67 15.53
C SER A 71 1.50 -25.08 14.56
N ASN A 72 0.24 -24.85 14.96
CA ASN A 72 -0.93 -25.16 14.15
C ASN A 72 -1.47 -23.95 13.37
N LEU A 73 -0.75 -22.83 13.41
CA LEU A 73 -1.15 -21.61 12.73
C LEU A 73 -1.03 -21.79 11.21
N ASP A 74 -2.11 -21.51 10.51
CA ASP A 74 -2.13 -21.42 9.07
C ASP A 74 -2.92 -20.20 8.58
N SER A 75 -2.92 -19.96 7.28
CA SER A 75 -3.62 -18.80 6.72
C SER A 75 -5.15 -18.85 6.84
N SER A 76 -5.74 -19.88 7.45
CA SER A 76 -7.19 -19.96 7.73
C SER A 76 -7.62 -18.95 8.79
N VAL A 77 -6.70 -18.50 9.65
CA VAL A 77 -6.93 -17.43 10.62
C VAL A 77 -7.47 -16.16 9.97
N LEU A 78 -7.08 -15.89 8.74
CA LEU A 78 -7.56 -14.72 7.96
C LEU A 78 -9.07 -14.78 7.69
N ASN A 79 -9.68 -15.98 7.71
CA ASN A 79 -11.12 -16.14 7.52
C ASN A 79 -11.90 -15.94 8.83
N ALA A 80 -11.27 -16.21 9.97
CA ALA A 80 -11.93 -16.17 11.27
C ALA A 80 -12.30 -14.76 11.73
N GLY A 81 -11.52 -13.75 11.31
CA GLY A 81 -11.65 -12.37 11.77
C GLY A 81 -12.30 -11.41 10.78
N SER A 82 -12.85 -11.83 9.65
CA SER A 82 -13.33 -10.94 8.56
C SER A 82 -12.24 -9.97 8.04
N LEU A 83 -10.98 -10.31 8.28
CA LEU A 83 -9.84 -9.39 8.07
C LEU A 83 -9.53 -9.15 6.60
N SER A 84 -9.67 -10.19 5.77
CA SER A 84 -9.51 -10.10 4.33
C SER A 84 -10.18 -11.30 3.67
N PRO A 85 -11.43 -11.17 3.20
CA PRO A 85 -12.18 -12.28 2.60
C PRO A 85 -11.44 -12.91 1.42
N ASP A 86 -10.62 -12.14 0.72
CA ASP A 86 -9.86 -12.59 -0.44
C ASP A 86 -8.41 -12.99 -0.11
N ARG A 87 -7.98 -12.89 1.17
CA ARG A 87 -6.57 -13.12 1.60
C ARG A 87 -5.55 -12.37 0.76
N ARG A 88 -5.91 -11.14 0.37
CA ARG A 88 -5.08 -10.30 -0.49
C ARG A 88 -4.68 -9.03 0.21
N ASP A 89 -3.45 -8.60 -0.04
CA ASP A 89 -2.97 -7.28 0.32
C ASP A 89 -3.53 -6.20 -0.63
N PRO A 90 -3.35 -4.92 -0.35
CA PRO A 90 -3.87 -3.83 -1.18
C PRO A 90 -3.37 -3.84 -2.63
N TRP A 91 -2.28 -4.52 -2.93
CA TRP A 91 -1.70 -4.64 -4.27
C TRP A 91 -2.05 -5.96 -4.97
N GLY A 92 -2.94 -6.75 -4.37
CA GLY A 92 -3.44 -8.02 -4.91
C GLY A 92 -2.53 -9.22 -4.66
N GLY A 93 -1.45 -9.05 -3.89
CA GLY A 93 -0.61 -10.14 -3.43
C GLY A 93 -1.34 -11.03 -2.42
N THR A 94 -0.95 -12.31 -2.36
CA THR A 94 -1.50 -13.24 -1.38
C THR A 94 -0.84 -13.03 -0.02
N ILE A 95 -1.65 -12.90 1.02
CA ILE A 95 -1.18 -12.84 2.41
C ILE A 95 -0.93 -14.26 2.91
N HIS A 96 0.24 -14.48 3.48
CA HIS A 96 0.58 -15.73 4.13
C HIS A 96 0.85 -15.50 5.62
N VAL A 97 0.20 -16.32 6.46
CA VAL A 97 0.46 -16.37 7.90
C VAL A 97 0.95 -17.77 8.22
N ARG A 98 2.11 -17.89 8.86
CA ARG A 98 2.76 -19.18 9.14
C ARG A 98 3.52 -19.15 10.46
N PRO A 99 3.58 -20.27 11.18
CA PRO A 99 4.49 -20.40 12.32
C PRO A 99 5.94 -20.43 11.86
N THR A 100 6.84 -19.98 12.73
CA THR A 100 8.28 -20.20 12.54
C THR A 100 8.68 -21.61 12.98
N ALA A 101 9.91 -22.02 12.65
CA ALA A 101 10.48 -23.25 13.15
C ALA A 101 10.50 -23.22 14.70
N GLY A 102 9.85 -24.21 15.32
CA GLY A 102 9.67 -24.29 16.78
C GLY A 102 8.35 -23.72 17.31
N GLY A 103 7.58 -22.99 16.50
CA GLY A 103 6.23 -22.53 16.85
C GLY A 103 6.16 -21.44 17.93
N HIS A 104 7.28 -20.82 18.28
CA HIS A 104 7.31 -19.74 19.29
C HIS A 104 7.00 -18.36 18.71
N HIS A 105 7.13 -18.23 17.41
CA HIS A 105 6.86 -17.00 16.65
C HIS A 105 6.03 -17.34 15.42
N PHE A 106 5.46 -16.34 14.81
CA PHE A 106 4.80 -16.45 13.51
C PHE A 106 5.25 -15.38 12.55
N THR A 107 5.02 -15.61 11.28
CA THR A 107 5.33 -14.67 10.20
C THR A 107 4.09 -14.28 9.45
N ILE A 108 4.00 -13.00 9.08
CA ILE A 108 3.02 -12.46 8.14
C ILE A 108 3.78 -11.97 6.91
N SER A 109 3.41 -12.45 5.73
CA SER A 109 4.06 -12.06 4.48
C SER A 109 3.08 -11.44 3.53
N PHE A 110 3.42 -10.27 2.99
CA PHE A 110 2.74 -9.60 1.89
C PHE A 110 3.60 -9.69 0.63
N GLY A 111 2.95 -9.80 -0.52
CA GLY A 111 3.62 -9.89 -1.81
C GLY A 111 3.16 -8.82 -2.80
N HIS A 112 3.78 -8.78 -3.99
CA HIS A 112 3.42 -7.83 -5.06
C HIS A 112 3.52 -6.35 -4.67
N ILE A 113 4.33 -6.04 -3.65
CA ILE A 113 4.45 -4.70 -3.10
C ILE A 113 5.23 -3.81 -4.07
N PRO A 114 4.68 -2.65 -4.47
CA PRO A 114 5.40 -1.69 -5.30
C PRO A 114 6.63 -1.13 -4.59
N HIS A 115 7.68 -0.79 -5.33
CA HIS A 115 8.94 -0.29 -4.79
C HIS A 115 8.76 0.88 -3.79
N THR A 116 7.90 1.85 -4.10
CA THR A 116 7.64 2.99 -3.20
C THR A 116 6.98 2.60 -1.90
N ALA A 117 6.07 1.63 -1.92
CA ALA A 117 5.44 1.07 -0.73
C ALA A 117 6.42 0.20 0.07
N CYS A 118 7.26 -0.59 -0.61
CA CYS A 118 8.34 -1.37 0.00
C CYS A 118 9.28 -0.48 0.83
N LEU A 119 9.73 0.65 0.28
CA LEU A 119 10.58 1.61 0.99
C LEU A 119 9.89 2.18 2.24
N ARG A 120 8.62 2.52 2.16
CA ARG A 120 7.85 3.08 3.28
C ARG A 120 7.63 2.04 4.38
N LEU A 121 7.09 0.87 4.03
CA LEU A 121 6.85 -0.22 4.98
C LEU A 121 8.14 -0.76 5.60
N GLY A 122 9.24 -0.76 4.85
CA GLY A 122 10.55 -1.17 5.36
C GLY A 122 11.15 -0.16 6.35
N ALA A 123 10.89 1.13 6.17
CA ALA A 123 11.42 2.21 7.00
C ALA A 123 10.61 2.45 8.28
N SER A 124 9.33 2.12 8.27
CA SER A 124 8.43 2.20 9.41
C SER A 124 7.93 0.80 9.73
N PRO A 125 8.60 0.06 10.62
CA PRO A 125 8.01 -1.16 11.14
C PRO A 125 6.67 -0.77 11.74
N ALA A 126 5.60 -1.44 11.32
CA ALA A 126 4.26 -1.20 11.83
C ALA A 126 4.29 -1.16 13.37
N ASP A 127 3.48 -0.30 13.98
CA ASP A 127 3.38 -0.15 15.43
C ASP A 127 2.90 -1.48 16.07
N GLY A 128 3.80 -2.43 16.23
CA GLY A 128 3.54 -3.76 16.76
C GLY A 128 4.82 -4.38 17.31
N ASP A 129 4.67 -5.41 18.14
CA ASP A 129 5.78 -6.18 18.73
C ASP A 129 6.43 -7.08 17.66
N TRP A 130 7.06 -6.45 16.66
CA TRP A 130 7.77 -7.16 15.60
C TRP A 130 9.19 -7.49 16.05
N THR A 131 9.53 -8.74 16.00
CA THR A 131 10.88 -9.22 16.34
C THR A 131 11.84 -9.15 15.15
N SER A 132 11.33 -9.17 13.92
CA SER A 132 12.15 -8.97 12.74
C SER A 132 11.33 -8.57 11.50
N LEU A 133 12.01 -7.96 10.53
CA LEU A 133 11.49 -7.69 9.19
C LEU A 133 12.50 -8.12 8.15
N SER A 134 12.05 -8.86 7.16
CA SER A 134 12.84 -9.19 5.98
C SER A 134 12.14 -8.74 4.70
N ILE A 135 12.94 -8.27 3.73
CA ILE A 135 12.50 -7.86 2.39
C ILE A 135 13.20 -8.77 1.39
N ASN A 136 12.43 -9.50 0.59
CA ASN A 136 12.97 -10.44 -0.40
C ASN A 136 14.00 -11.43 0.19
N HIS A 137 13.76 -11.90 1.42
CA HIS A 137 14.64 -12.76 2.22
C HIS A 137 15.91 -12.09 2.76
N VAL A 138 16.06 -10.76 2.62
CA VAL A 138 17.14 -9.99 3.24
C VAL A 138 16.63 -9.38 4.53
N GLY A 139 17.26 -9.71 5.68
CA GLY A 139 16.90 -9.10 6.96
C GLY A 139 17.25 -7.61 6.95
N VAL A 140 16.28 -6.76 7.29
CA VAL A 140 16.45 -5.29 7.36
C VAL A 140 16.20 -4.74 8.76
N TYR A 141 15.60 -5.55 9.62
CA TYR A 141 15.32 -5.24 11.02
C TYR A 141 15.35 -6.54 11.84
N ASP A 142 15.93 -6.50 13.02
CA ASP A 142 16.10 -7.65 13.91
C ASP A 142 15.53 -7.44 15.33
N GLY A 143 14.69 -6.41 15.50
CA GLY A 143 14.06 -6.08 16.78
C GLY A 143 14.93 -5.27 17.74
N THR A 144 16.23 -5.08 17.47
CA THR A 144 17.16 -4.42 18.40
C THR A 144 17.49 -2.99 18.03
N GLU A 145 17.58 -2.70 16.74
CA GLU A 145 17.94 -1.38 16.22
C GLU A 145 16.92 -0.89 15.22
N LEU A 146 16.94 0.42 14.92
CA LEU A 146 16.09 0.97 13.85
C LEU A 146 16.47 0.33 12.50
N PRO A 147 15.49 0.13 11.60
CA PRO A 147 15.75 -0.44 10.29
C PRO A 147 16.83 0.33 9.53
N ASN A 148 17.79 -0.39 8.95
CA ASN A 148 18.89 0.22 8.21
C ASN A 148 18.41 0.73 6.83
N PRO A 149 18.42 2.06 6.56
CA PRO A 149 17.92 2.61 5.30
C PRO A 149 18.68 2.09 4.07
N GLY A 150 20.00 1.83 4.20
CA GLY A 150 20.80 1.29 3.11
C GLY A 150 20.43 -0.15 2.77
N ALA A 151 20.15 -0.97 3.79
CA ALA A 151 19.67 -2.33 3.61
C ALA A 151 18.29 -2.34 2.95
N ILE A 152 17.37 -1.46 3.37
CA ILE A 152 16.03 -1.33 2.79
C ILE A 152 16.13 -0.95 1.31
N LEU A 153 16.90 0.09 0.96
CA LEU A 153 17.10 0.52 -0.41
C LEU A 153 17.66 -0.59 -1.31
N SER A 154 18.58 -1.39 -0.78
CA SER A 154 19.17 -2.52 -1.52
C SER A 154 18.23 -3.71 -1.65
N ALA A 155 17.37 -3.94 -0.66
CA ALA A 155 16.43 -5.06 -0.62
C ALA A 155 15.16 -4.79 -1.41
N CYS A 156 14.63 -3.54 -1.40
CA CYS A 156 13.53 -3.13 -2.25
C CYS A 156 14.00 -2.97 -3.69
N ARG A 157 13.49 -3.77 -4.58
CA ARG A 157 13.86 -3.77 -6.00
C ARG A 157 12.97 -2.83 -6.79
N SER A 158 13.53 -2.21 -7.82
CA SER A 158 12.77 -1.32 -8.71
C SER A 158 11.74 -2.04 -9.60
N ALA A 159 11.85 -3.36 -9.75
CA ALA A 159 10.88 -4.17 -10.47
C ALA A 159 9.75 -4.57 -9.52
N ALA A 160 8.55 -4.16 -9.83
CA ALA A 160 7.31 -4.35 -9.09
C ALA A 160 7.10 -5.81 -8.69
N HIS A 161 7.36 -6.18 -7.45
CA HIS A 161 6.89 -7.43 -6.80
C HIS A 161 7.77 -7.79 -5.61
N ASP A 162 8.01 -6.80 -4.73
CA ASP A 162 8.71 -7.06 -3.48
C ASP A 162 7.83 -7.87 -2.53
N ARG A 163 8.49 -8.68 -1.69
CA ARG A 163 7.85 -9.41 -0.61
C ARG A 163 8.41 -8.94 0.71
N LEU A 164 7.54 -8.51 1.60
CA LEU A 164 7.89 -8.21 2.98
C LEU A 164 7.37 -9.31 3.88
N THR A 165 8.18 -9.69 4.86
CA THR A 165 7.85 -10.70 5.87
C THR A 165 8.20 -10.18 7.25
N TRP A 166 7.19 -9.99 8.08
CA TRP A 166 7.29 -9.61 9.48
C TRP A 166 7.22 -10.84 10.36
N THR A 167 8.00 -10.85 11.42
CA THR A 167 7.95 -11.90 12.45
C THR A 167 7.50 -11.28 13.76
N SER A 168 6.53 -11.93 14.43
CA SER A 168 6.01 -11.55 15.74
C SER A 168 6.20 -12.69 16.73
N SER A 169 6.31 -12.34 18.01
CA SER A 169 6.36 -13.31 19.13
C SER A 169 4.98 -13.57 19.68
#